data_4065be3e53b2fd3cd2f39456c8c1a370
#
_entry.id   4065be3e53b2fd3cd2f39456c8c1a370
#
_cell.length_a   1.000
_cell.length_b   1.000
_cell.length_c   1.000
_cell.angle_alpha   90.00
_cell.angle_beta   90.00
_cell.angle_gamma   90.00
#
_symmetry.space_group_name_H-M   'P 1'
#
loop_
_entity.id
_entity.type
_entity.pdbx_description
1 polymer ?
#
loop_
_entity_poly.entity_id
_entity_poly.type
_entity_poly.pdbx_seq_one_letter_code
_entity_poly.pdbx_strand_id
1 'polypeptide(L)'
;MLFQKALALTVSALVCLTVFAPLGISAASEPVHTVYRLPEYAEKAKASNATAEDAKKFVQGVDWGHVFGDSDGGVNEQLFWVVSKEDAEKRPTFTVPLKLEKAGTYNVKLKMFVGGDFGKFSITLGGKTVTDSVDCFGDGGLTFFDFGNINLPAGDTELVFTCIGCNPGNTAPGCNLGISRLIPSTPGYYYMPEHIGTAKASNATDNDARRFVQDMDRDWKALFNAHDVLPEDNGQLFWSIPTAEAGSAPTLTVPLNVPSAGKYSVKIKAFIGGDFGIFSLTLGGVTLKDSLDCFGEGGVTEIDLGEHELKAGKQELVVKCVGKNSALAADNCNFGITSLTLTAKPAPNPGTSDAVTAAVILGIAAVAGIALISEKHRS
;
A
#
# COMPACT_ATOMS: atom_id res chain seq x y z
N MET A 1 -70.66 45.51 -28.45
CA MET A 1 -70.38 44.83 -27.11
C MET A 1 -69.51 43.62 -27.34
N LEU A 2 -68.24 43.76 -27.36
CA LEU A 2 -67.32 42.64 -27.52
C LEU A 2 -66.19 42.81 -26.57
N PHE A 3 -66.18 41.96 -25.57
CA PHE A 3 -65.09 41.86 -24.58
C PHE A 3 -63.93 41.13 -25.21
N GLN A 4 -62.85 41.81 -25.45
CA GLN A 4 -61.56 41.16 -25.73
C GLN A 4 -60.88 40.81 -24.39
N LYS A 5 -60.74 39.53 -24.19
CA LYS A 5 -59.90 39.01 -23.10
C LYS A 5 -58.47 38.90 -23.63
N ALA A 6 -57.62 39.77 -23.14
CA ALA A 6 -56.18 39.62 -23.34
C ALA A 6 -55.65 38.50 -22.42
N LEU A 7 -55.13 37.46 -23.01
CA LEU A 7 -54.43 36.37 -22.30
C LEU A 7 -52.96 36.76 -22.17
N ALA A 8 -52.54 37.22 -21.00
CA ALA A 8 -51.14 37.46 -20.68
C ALA A 8 -50.48 36.13 -20.38
N LEU A 9 -49.62 35.68 -21.29
CA LEU A 9 -48.73 34.52 -21.09
C LEU A 9 -47.52 35.02 -20.29
N THR A 10 -47.52 34.78 -19.00
CA THR A 10 -46.34 34.96 -18.14
C THR A 10 -45.44 33.71 -18.33
N VAL A 11 -44.39 33.87 -19.12
CA VAL A 11 -43.31 32.87 -19.19
C VAL A 11 -42.44 33.05 -17.95
N SER A 12 -42.66 32.26 -16.91
CA SER A 12 -41.74 32.13 -15.79
C SER A 12 -40.49 31.40 -16.28
N ALA A 13 -39.44 32.13 -16.58
CA ALA A 13 -38.12 31.56 -16.75
C ALA A 13 -37.61 31.11 -15.40
N LEU A 14 -37.77 29.81 -15.09
CA LEU A 14 -37.15 29.18 -13.96
C LEU A 14 -35.65 29.04 -14.28
N VAL A 15 -34.86 30.02 -13.87
CA VAL A 15 -33.41 29.95 -13.89
C VAL A 15 -33.02 29.01 -12.74
N CYS A 16 -32.85 27.71 -13.04
CA CYS A 16 -32.16 26.81 -12.17
C CYS A 16 -30.70 27.29 -12.04
N LEU A 17 -30.42 28.10 -11.03
CA LEU A 17 -29.06 28.31 -10.55
C LEU A 17 -28.60 27.01 -9.91
N THR A 18 -28.04 26.09 -10.71
CA THR A 18 -27.20 25.03 -10.14
C THR A 18 -25.97 25.71 -9.58
N VAL A 19 -25.99 25.95 -8.30
CA VAL A 19 -24.78 26.28 -7.54
C VAL A 19 -23.88 25.05 -7.66
N PHE A 20 -22.98 25.07 -8.64
CA PHE A 20 -21.83 24.20 -8.60
C PHE A 20 -21.02 24.62 -7.35
N ALA A 21 -21.24 23.92 -6.25
CA ALA A 21 -20.27 23.95 -5.19
C ALA A 21 -18.92 23.62 -5.82
N PRO A 22 -17.87 24.44 -5.66
CA PRO A 22 -16.55 24.05 -6.10
C PRO A 22 -16.31 22.68 -5.47
N LEU A 23 -16.12 21.65 -6.28
CA LEU A 23 -15.57 20.40 -5.84
C LEU A 23 -14.24 20.79 -5.21
N GLY A 24 -14.23 20.88 -3.88
CA GLY A 24 -13.04 21.20 -3.13
C GLY A 24 -11.96 20.26 -3.62
N ILE A 25 -10.88 20.80 -4.14
CA ILE A 25 -9.66 20.05 -4.36
C ILE A 25 -9.31 19.56 -2.96
N SER A 26 -9.71 18.33 -2.64
CA SER A 26 -9.27 17.67 -1.43
C SER A 26 -7.76 17.65 -1.52
N ALA A 27 -7.10 18.41 -0.64
CA ALA A 27 -5.66 18.28 -0.50
C ALA A 27 -5.38 16.79 -0.42
N ALA A 28 -4.46 16.30 -1.25
CA ALA A 28 -4.09 14.89 -1.24
C ALA A 28 -3.77 14.53 0.22
N SER A 29 -4.60 13.67 0.81
CA SER A 29 -4.38 13.25 2.19
C SER A 29 -3.05 12.52 2.24
N GLU A 30 -2.27 12.78 3.29
CA GLU A 30 -1.06 12.02 3.56
C GLU A 30 -1.34 10.52 3.41
N PRO A 31 -0.43 9.77 2.78
CA PRO A 31 -0.62 8.34 2.60
C PRO A 31 -0.79 7.66 3.94
N VAL A 32 -1.77 6.79 4.02
CA VAL A 32 -2.02 5.97 5.21
C VAL A 32 -1.23 4.69 5.05
N HIS A 33 -0.41 4.39 6.02
CA HIS A 33 0.23 3.09 6.20
C HIS A 33 0.04 2.73 7.68
N THR A 34 -0.88 1.84 7.95
CA THR A 34 -1.19 1.43 9.33
C THR A 34 -0.78 -0.02 9.49
N VAL A 35 -0.05 -0.30 10.55
CA VAL A 35 0.33 -1.66 10.93
C VAL A 35 -0.45 -2.08 12.16
N TYR A 36 -1.31 -3.08 12.01
CA TYR A 36 -1.97 -3.73 13.14
C TYR A 36 -1.18 -4.96 13.53
N ARG A 37 -0.54 -4.92 14.69
CA ARG A 37 0.12 -6.09 15.29
C ARG A 37 -0.95 -7.00 15.87
N LEU A 38 -1.28 -8.06 15.16
CA LEU A 38 -2.42 -8.92 15.51
C LEU A 38 -2.27 -9.67 16.82
N PRO A 39 -1.05 -10.04 17.30
CA PRO A 39 -0.87 -10.58 18.66
C PRO A 39 -1.41 -9.69 19.78
N GLU A 40 -1.42 -8.38 19.63
CA GLU A 40 -1.96 -7.44 20.62
C GLU A 40 -3.48 -7.55 20.79
N TYR A 41 -4.15 -8.22 19.86
CA TYR A 41 -5.60 -8.44 19.88
C TYR A 41 -5.99 -9.80 20.46
N ALA A 42 -5.05 -10.57 21.01
CA ALA A 42 -5.30 -11.92 21.51
C ALA A 42 -6.48 -12.01 22.49
N GLU A 43 -6.59 -11.05 23.42
CA GLU A 43 -7.67 -11.01 24.40
C GLU A 43 -9.04 -10.60 23.82
N LYS A 44 -9.04 -9.93 22.66
CA LYS A 44 -10.24 -9.41 22.00
C LYS A 44 -10.75 -10.32 20.89
N ALA A 45 -9.85 -11.11 20.32
CA ALA A 45 -10.17 -12.02 19.23
C ALA A 45 -11.08 -13.16 19.71
N LYS A 46 -11.84 -13.74 18.78
CA LYS A 46 -12.80 -14.81 19.07
C LYS A 46 -12.70 -15.91 18.03
N ALA A 47 -12.70 -17.16 18.50
CA ALA A 47 -12.75 -18.32 17.65
C ALA A 47 -14.09 -19.06 17.87
N SER A 48 -14.81 -19.36 16.80
CA SER A 48 -16.13 -20.04 16.89
C SER A 48 -16.02 -21.50 17.33
N ASN A 49 -14.85 -22.11 17.24
CA ASN A 49 -14.56 -23.47 17.72
C ASN A 49 -13.96 -23.48 19.13
N ALA A 50 -13.90 -22.34 19.81
CA ALA A 50 -13.42 -22.21 21.19
C ALA A 50 -14.52 -21.67 22.10
N THR A 51 -14.67 -22.27 23.27
CA THR A 51 -15.50 -21.74 24.36
C THR A 51 -14.61 -21.03 25.38
N ALA A 52 -15.21 -20.34 26.36
CA ALA A 52 -14.46 -19.71 27.44
C ALA A 52 -13.63 -20.73 28.25
N GLU A 53 -14.05 -22.01 28.26
CA GLU A 53 -13.36 -23.11 28.92
C GLU A 53 -12.27 -23.76 28.06
N ASP A 54 -12.26 -23.46 26.72
CA ASP A 54 -11.41 -24.09 25.72
C ASP A 54 -10.36 -23.11 25.16
N ALA A 55 -9.77 -22.31 26.03
CA ALA A 55 -8.77 -21.30 25.69
C ALA A 55 -7.52 -21.86 24.95
N LYS A 56 -7.35 -23.18 24.93
CA LYS A 56 -6.25 -23.85 24.25
C LYS A 56 -6.38 -23.85 22.72
N LYS A 57 -7.56 -23.60 22.18
CA LYS A 57 -7.77 -23.50 20.73
C LYS A 57 -7.36 -22.15 20.14
N PHE A 58 -7.03 -21.21 21.01
CA PHE A 58 -6.72 -19.85 20.66
C PHE A 58 -5.60 -19.35 21.57
N VAL A 59 -4.41 -19.24 21.04
CA VAL A 59 -3.21 -18.86 21.76
C VAL A 59 -2.38 -17.85 20.99
N GLN A 60 -1.65 -17.04 21.71
CA GLN A 60 -0.61 -16.17 21.13
C GLN A 60 0.68 -16.96 21.01
N GLY A 61 1.32 -16.93 19.84
CA GLY A 61 2.55 -17.66 19.57
C GLY A 61 3.81 -16.94 20.06
N VAL A 62 3.94 -16.70 21.35
CA VAL A 62 5.04 -15.94 21.95
C VAL A 62 6.41 -16.65 21.80
N ASP A 63 6.41 -17.96 21.83
CA ASP A 63 7.66 -18.75 21.84
C ASP A 63 8.19 -19.09 20.43
N TRP A 64 7.45 -18.76 19.40
CA TRP A 64 7.77 -19.15 18.02
C TRP A 64 8.93 -18.36 17.41
N GLY A 65 9.25 -17.18 17.92
CA GLY A 65 10.43 -16.41 17.50
C GLY A 65 11.74 -17.19 17.70
N HIS A 66 11.84 -17.99 18.76
CA HIS A 66 13.00 -18.84 19.04
C HIS A 66 13.16 -19.99 18.04
N VAL A 67 12.06 -20.52 17.53
CA VAL A 67 12.06 -21.67 16.58
C VAL A 67 12.52 -21.25 15.20
N PHE A 68 12.30 -19.99 14.82
CA PHE A 68 12.58 -19.47 13.48
C PHE A 68 13.78 -18.52 13.41
N GLY A 69 14.56 -18.44 14.49
CA GLY A 69 15.82 -17.69 14.51
C GLY A 69 15.67 -16.18 14.68
N ASP A 70 14.47 -15.70 14.96
CA ASP A 70 14.21 -14.29 15.23
C ASP A 70 14.45 -13.96 16.69
N SER A 71 15.59 -13.35 16.98
CA SER A 71 16.02 -12.97 18.34
C SER A 71 15.51 -11.59 18.79
N ASP A 72 14.72 -10.90 18.00
CA ASP A 72 14.42 -9.49 18.20
C ASP A 72 13.11 -9.20 18.97
N GLY A 73 12.69 -10.15 19.78
CA GLY A 73 11.70 -9.94 20.85
C GLY A 73 10.39 -9.32 20.41
N GLY A 74 9.54 -10.07 19.71
CA GLY A 74 8.17 -9.67 19.44
C GLY A 74 7.86 -9.22 18.00
N VAL A 75 8.86 -9.02 17.15
CA VAL A 75 8.64 -8.58 15.76
C VAL A 75 7.98 -9.67 14.91
N ASN A 76 8.25 -10.94 15.24
CA ASN A 76 7.71 -12.10 14.53
C ASN A 76 6.70 -12.91 15.33
N GLU A 77 6.18 -12.35 16.42
CA GLU A 77 5.06 -12.95 17.14
C GLU A 77 3.86 -13.15 16.23
N GLN A 78 3.11 -14.20 16.50
CA GLN A 78 1.87 -14.48 15.79
C GLN A 78 0.71 -14.66 16.77
N LEU A 79 -0.44 -14.22 16.37
CA LEU A 79 -1.71 -14.63 16.94
C LEU A 79 -2.05 -15.99 16.33
N PHE A 80 -2.04 -17.03 17.18
CA PHE A 80 -2.12 -18.40 16.72
C PHE A 80 -3.47 -19.03 17.04
N TRP A 81 -4.13 -19.58 16.02
CA TRP A 81 -5.42 -20.23 16.15
C TRP A 81 -5.32 -21.71 15.80
N VAL A 82 -5.65 -22.56 16.78
CA VAL A 82 -5.64 -24.01 16.63
C VAL A 82 -6.95 -24.48 16.00
N VAL A 83 -6.87 -25.14 14.86
CA VAL A 83 -7.99 -25.77 14.16
C VAL A 83 -7.65 -27.22 13.89
N SER A 84 -8.42 -28.15 14.48
CA SER A 84 -8.30 -29.58 14.14
C SER A 84 -8.89 -29.85 12.74
N LYS A 85 -8.52 -30.98 12.11
CA LYS A 85 -9.14 -31.39 10.85
C LYS A 85 -10.65 -31.60 10.98
N GLU A 86 -11.11 -32.10 12.12
CA GLU A 86 -12.54 -32.26 12.43
C GLU A 86 -13.25 -30.92 12.53
N ASP A 87 -12.64 -29.92 13.18
CA ASP A 87 -13.20 -28.58 13.26
C ASP A 87 -13.22 -27.89 11.89
N ALA A 88 -12.20 -28.12 11.07
CA ALA A 88 -12.11 -27.53 9.73
C ALA A 88 -13.29 -27.90 8.83
N GLU A 89 -13.87 -29.11 8.99
CA GLU A 89 -15.08 -29.54 8.27
C GLU A 89 -16.30 -28.70 8.62
N LYS A 90 -16.34 -28.13 9.84
CA LYS A 90 -17.42 -27.25 10.34
C LYS A 90 -17.22 -25.80 9.90
N ARG A 91 -16.14 -25.50 9.21
CA ARG A 91 -15.78 -24.18 8.72
C ARG A 91 -15.78 -23.11 9.83
N PRO A 92 -15.02 -23.30 10.92
CA PRO A 92 -14.99 -22.37 12.02
C PRO A 92 -14.41 -21.03 11.58
N THR A 93 -14.75 -20.00 12.36
CA THR A 93 -14.28 -18.62 12.11
C THR A 93 -13.39 -18.13 13.23
N PHE A 94 -12.45 -17.28 12.87
CA PHE A 94 -11.62 -16.52 13.78
C PHE A 94 -11.77 -15.04 13.46
N THR A 95 -12.19 -14.26 14.45
CA THR A 95 -12.54 -12.85 14.30
C THR A 95 -11.66 -11.99 15.16
N VAL A 96 -11.01 -11.00 14.56
CA VAL A 96 -10.20 -9.99 15.23
C VAL A 96 -10.88 -8.63 15.08
N PRO A 97 -11.37 -8.00 16.17
CA PRO A 97 -11.96 -6.67 16.09
C PRO A 97 -10.86 -5.62 15.90
N LEU A 98 -11.09 -4.70 14.98
CA LEU A 98 -10.15 -3.65 14.59
C LEU A 98 -10.90 -2.31 14.49
N LYS A 99 -10.15 -1.23 14.32
CA LYS A 99 -10.70 0.08 14.00
C LYS A 99 -9.90 0.70 12.86
N LEU A 100 -10.58 1.05 11.77
CA LEU A 100 -10.00 1.80 10.66
C LEU A 100 -10.28 3.29 10.84
N GLU A 101 -9.23 4.10 10.88
CA GLU A 101 -9.36 5.53 11.15
C GLU A 101 -10.04 6.30 10.01
N LYS A 102 -9.86 5.86 8.77
CA LYS A 102 -10.40 6.54 7.58
C LYS A 102 -11.04 5.53 6.64
N ALA A 103 -12.12 5.94 5.97
CA ALA A 103 -12.64 5.20 4.83
C ALA A 103 -11.77 5.44 3.60
N GLY A 104 -11.63 4.43 2.74
CA GLY A 104 -10.86 4.58 1.51
C GLY A 104 -10.56 3.26 0.82
N THR A 105 -9.88 3.37 -0.31
CA THR A 105 -9.28 2.22 -0.98
C THR A 105 -7.91 1.97 -0.37
N TYR A 106 -7.68 0.73 0.06
CA TYR A 106 -6.41 0.30 0.65
C TYR A 106 -5.85 -0.89 -0.12
N ASN A 107 -4.55 -0.90 -0.37
CA ASN A 107 -3.83 -2.14 -0.63
C ASN A 107 -3.73 -2.89 0.70
N VAL A 108 -4.28 -4.09 0.76
CA VAL A 108 -4.36 -4.89 1.99
C VAL A 108 -3.34 -6.01 1.94
N LYS A 109 -2.41 -5.99 2.89
CA LYS A 109 -1.43 -7.05 3.09
C LYS A 109 -1.61 -7.70 4.44
N LEU A 110 -1.32 -9.00 4.50
CA LEU A 110 -1.23 -9.76 5.74
C LEU A 110 0.14 -10.44 5.83
N LYS A 111 0.78 -10.34 6.99
CA LYS A 111 1.93 -11.16 7.33
C LYS A 111 1.39 -12.37 8.08
N MET A 112 1.49 -13.54 7.45
CA MET A 112 0.94 -14.80 7.96
C MET A 112 2.02 -15.87 7.99
N PHE A 113 1.84 -16.83 8.88
CA PHE A 113 2.71 -17.98 8.97
C PHE A 113 2.29 -19.06 7.96
N VAL A 114 3.28 -19.64 7.30
CA VAL A 114 3.14 -20.79 6.40
C VAL A 114 3.83 -21.97 7.07
N GLY A 115 3.18 -23.11 7.17
CA GLY A 115 3.74 -24.27 7.85
C GLY A 115 3.05 -25.59 7.49
N GLY A 116 3.67 -26.70 7.88
CA GLY A 116 3.21 -28.05 7.50
C GLY A 116 1.90 -28.50 8.14
N ASP A 117 1.41 -27.79 9.17
CA ASP A 117 0.17 -28.07 9.88
C ASP A 117 -0.86 -26.92 9.74
N PHE A 118 -0.63 -26.03 8.76
CA PHE A 118 -1.50 -24.88 8.51
C PHE A 118 -2.58 -25.19 7.47
N GLY A 119 -3.67 -24.40 7.54
CA GLY A 119 -4.88 -24.60 6.75
C GLY A 119 -5.04 -23.67 5.57
N LYS A 120 -6.23 -23.75 4.97
CA LYS A 120 -6.74 -22.84 3.95
C LYS A 120 -7.84 -21.96 4.55
N PHE A 121 -7.80 -20.68 4.19
CA PHE A 121 -8.73 -19.71 4.76
C PHE A 121 -9.32 -18.81 3.70
N SER A 122 -10.61 -18.50 3.81
CA SER A 122 -11.18 -17.29 3.23
C SER A 122 -11.07 -16.15 4.24
N ILE A 123 -10.91 -14.93 3.75
CA ILE A 123 -10.65 -13.75 4.61
C ILE A 123 -11.60 -12.64 4.21
N THR A 124 -12.23 -12.01 5.23
CA THR A 124 -12.99 -10.77 5.05
C THR A 124 -12.48 -9.68 5.98
N LEU A 125 -12.57 -8.42 5.57
CA LEU A 125 -12.24 -7.24 6.36
C LEU A 125 -13.33 -6.18 6.18
N GLY A 126 -13.95 -5.75 7.26
CA GLY A 126 -15.06 -4.81 7.19
C GLY A 126 -16.25 -5.31 6.35
N GLY A 127 -16.52 -6.60 6.39
CA GLY A 127 -17.55 -7.25 5.58
C GLY A 127 -17.23 -7.35 4.08
N LYS A 128 -16.03 -6.97 3.66
CA LYS A 128 -15.57 -7.11 2.27
C LYS A 128 -14.68 -8.33 2.13
N THR A 129 -14.85 -9.10 1.06
CA THR A 129 -13.97 -10.22 0.76
C THR A 129 -12.58 -9.70 0.42
N VAL A 130 -11.59 -10.15 1.20
CA VAL A 130 -10.16 -9.95 0.95
C VAL A 130 -9.66 -11.02 -0.01
N THR A 131 -9.98 -12.27 0.32
CA THR A 131 -9.74 -13.44 -0.57
C THR A 131 -10.72 -14.56 -0.25
N ASP A 132 -11.12 -15.30 -1.28
CA ASP A 132 -11.92 -16.51 -1.11
C ASP A 132 -11.08 -17.70 -0.64
N SER A 133 -9.77 -17.68 -0.89
CA SER A 133 -8.86 -18.75 -0.46
C SER A 133 -7.42 -18.27 -0.41
N VAL A 134 -6.77 -18.45 0.73
CA VAL A 134 -5.32 -18.43 0.90
C VAL A 134 -4.89 -19.76 1.51
N ASP A 135 -3.84 -20.34 0.96
CA ASP A 135 -3.25 -21.60 1.45
C ASP A 135 -2.01 -21.27 2.29
N CYS A 136 -2.07 -21.60 3.57
CA CYS A 136 -0.97 -21.37 4.51
C CYS A 136 -0.12 -22.64 4.74
N PHE A 137 -0.30 -23.69 3.93
CA PHE A 137 0.54 -24.89 3.96
C PHE A 137 1.84 -24.66 3.20
N GLY A 138 2.99 -25.03 3.80
CA GLY A 138 4.30 -24.92 3.16
C GLY A 138 5.46 -25.25 4.10
N ASP A 139 6.67 -24.85 3.70
CA ASP A 139 7.93 -25.23 4.36
C ASP A 139 8.25 -24.46 5.65
N GLY A 140 7.37 -23.55 6.05
CA GLY A 140 7.50 -22.77 7.28
C GLY A 140 8.04 -21.34 7.08
N GLY A 141 7.60 -20.46 7.96
CA GLY A 141 8.04 -19.09 8.01
C GLY A 141 6.94 -18.05 7.84
N LEU A 142 7.27 -16.80 8.15
CA LEU A 142 6.39 -15.64 7.99
C LEU A 142 6.48 -15.11 6.56
N THR A 143 5.34 -14.98 5.91
CA THR A 143 5.21 -14.57 4.51
C THR A 143 4.21 -13.42 4.39
N PHE A 144 4.52 -12.44 3.56
CA PHE A 144 3.56 -11.40 3.17
C PHE A 144 2.66 -11.88 2.05
N PHE A 145 1.36 -11.77 2.28
CA PHE A 145 0.32 -11.97 1.26
C PHE A 145 -0.24 -10.61 0.87
N ASP A 146 -0.15 -10.23 -0.39
CA ASP A 146 -0.74 -9.01 -0.96
C ASP A 146 -2.06 -9.37 -1.65
N PHE A 147 -3.16 -8.85 -1.11
CA PHE A 147 -4.51 -9.11 -1.62
C PHE A 147 -5.05 -7.99 -2.53
N GLY A 148 -4.21 -7.00 -2.83
CA GLY A 148 -4.57 -5.90 -3.71
C GLY A 148 -5.46 -4.85 -3.05
N ASN A 149 -6.16 -4.09 -3.89
CA ASN A 149 -6.91 -2.91 -3.46
C ASN A 149 -8.35 -3.26 -3.05
N ILE A 150 -8.73 -2.86 -1.84
CA ILE A 150 -10.05 -3.10 -1.25
C ILE A 150 -10.60 -1.78 -0.72
N ASN A 151 -11.87 -1.48 -1.03
CA ASN A 151 -12.55 -0.30 -0.49
C ASN A 151 -13.14 -0.62 0.88
N LEU A 152 -12.62 0.03 1.93
CA LEU A 152 -12.95 -0.23 3.32
C LEU A 152 -13.63 1.00 3.96
N PRO A 153 -14.63 0.78 4.86
CA PRO A 153 -15.23 1.86 5.64
C PRO A 153 -14.31 2.29 6.78
N ALA A 154 -14.51 3.51 7.31
CA ALA A 154 -13.94 3.91 8.58
C ALA A 154 -14.75 3.35 9.76
N GLY A 155 -14.14 3.33 10.94
CA GLY A 155 -14.76 2.95 12.20
C GLY A 155 -14.43 1.53 12.64
N ASP A 156 -15.23 1.01 13.57
CA ASP A 156 -15.08 -0.34 14.09
C ASP A 156 -15.34 -1.35 12.98
N THR A 157 -14.46 -2.32 12.88
CA THR A 157 -14.47 -3.33 11.82
C THR A 157 -13.98 -4.67 12.35
N GLU A 158 -14.10 -5.71 11.55
CA GLU A 158 -13.65 -7.05 11.88
C GLU A 158 -12.81 -7.63 10.76
N LEU A 159 -11.69 -8.21 11.11
CA LEU A 159 -10.92 -9.11 10.26
C LEU A 159 -11.35 -10.54 10.60
N VAL A 160 -11.94 -11.24 9.64
CA VAL A 160 -12.49 -12.57 9.86
C VAL A 160 -11.81 -13.58 8.95
N PHE A 161 -11.29 -14.63 9.55
CA PHE A 161 -10.76 -15.81 8.87
C PHE A 161 -11.78 -16.93 9.00
N THR A 162 -12.14 -17.55 7.91
CA THR A 162 -12.95 -18.77 7.90
C THR A 162 -12.08 -19.93 7.43
N CYS A 163 -11.90 -20.94 8.25
CA CYS A 163 -11.21 -22.15 7.82
C CYS A 163 -12.03 -22.85 6.74
N ILE A 164 -11.46 -23.06 5.57
CA ILE A 164 -12.12 -23.71 4.43
C ILE A 164 -11.55 -25.10 4.15
N GLY A 165 -10.69 -25.59 5.05
CA GLY A 165 -10.08 -26.91 5.00
C GLY A 165 -8.57 -26.89 5.11
N CYS A 166 -7.95 -28.04 4.88
CA CYS A 166 -6.51 -28.21 4.85
C CYS A 166 -6.01 -28.44 3.42
N ASN A 167 -4.73 -28.18 3.19
CA ASN A 167 -4.07 -28.62 1.97
C ASN A 167 -4.06 -30.18 1.91
N PRO A 168 -4.28 -30.81 0.76
CA PRO A 168 -4.21 -32.27 0.62
C PRO A 168 -2.84 -32.85 1.02
N GLY A 169 -1.76 -32.08 0.89
CA GLY A 169 -0.41 -32.47 1.33
C GLY A 169 -0.19 -32.38 2.85
N ASN A 170 -1.12 -31.75 3.58
CA ASN A 170 -1.02 -31.63 5.04
C ASN A 170 -1.33 -32.97 5.71
N THR A 171 -0.31 -33.66 6.22
CA THR A 171 -0.43 -34.90 6.97
C THR A 171 -0.58 -34.70 8.49
N ALA A 172 -0.34 -33.50 8.99
CA ALA A 172 -0.49 -33.14 10.39
C ALA A 172 -1.97 -33.12 10.84
N PRO A 173 -2.25 -33.20 12.15
CA PRO A 173 -3.63 -33.22 12.66
C PRO A 173 -4.36 -31.86 12.60
N GLY A 174 -3.64 -30.77 12.35
CA GLY A 174 -4.16 -29.41 12.36
C GLY A 174 -4.33 -28.78 10.99
N CYS A 175 -5.17 -27.77 10.92
CA CYS A 175 -5.33 -26.80 9.84
C CYS A 175 -5.20 -25.39 10.48
N ASN A 176 -4.09 -25.15 11.17
CA ASN A 176 -3.87 -24.00 12.01
C ASN A 176 -3.73 -22.69 11.22
N LEU A 177 -3.93 -21.57 11.90
CA LEU A 177 -3.68 -20.22 11.40
C LEU A 177 -2.70 -19.51 12.32
N GLY A 178 -1.69 -18.87 11.74
CA GLY A 178 -0.81 -17.95 12.42
C GLY A 178 -0.80 -16.62 11.67
N ILE A 179 -1.10 -15.54 12.38
CA ILE A 179 -1.16 -14.20 11.80
C ILE A 179 -0.34 -13.22 12.65
N SER A 180 0.53 -12.48 12.00
CA SER A 180 1.39 -11.49 12.65
C SER A 180 0.83 -10.08 12.49
N ARG A 181 0.56 -9.67 11.26
CA ARG A 181 0.20 -8.27 10.96
C ARG A 181 -0.85 -8.17 9.87
N LEU A 182 -1.70 -7.14 10.00
CA LEU A 182 -2.52 -6.60 8.93
C LEU A 182 -2.00 -5.21 8.58
N ILE A 183 -1.77 -4.96 7.29
CA ILE A 183 -1.19 -3.71 6.79
C ILE A 183 -2.07 -3.15 5.68
N PRO A 184 -3.08 -2.33 6.00
CA PRO A 184 -3.79 -1.54 5.03
C PRO A 184 -2.96 -0.29 4.69
N SER A 185 -2.58 -0.13 3.42
CA SER A 185 -1.81 1.01 2.93
C SER A 185 -2.55 1.73 1.81
N THR A 186 -2.40 3.04 1.72
CA THR A 186 -2.89 3.79 0.56
C THR A 186 -2.26 3.22 -0.72
N PRO A 187 -3.03 2.98 -1.80
CA PRO A 187 -2.48 2.54 -3.07
C PRO A 187 -1.39 3.51 -3.57
N GLY A 188 -0.24 2.97 -3.96
CA GLY A 188 0.93 3.77 -4.33
C GLY A 188 1.89 4.07 -3.19
N TYR A 189 1.60 3.66 -1.97
CA TYR A 189 2.57 3.62 -0.89
C TYR A 189 3.23 2.24 -0.81
N TYR A 190 4.56 2.21 -0.81
CA TYR A 190 5.36 0.99 -0.72
C TYR A 190 6.33 1.12 0.46
N TYR A 191 6.16 0.27 1.45
CA TYR A 191 7.13 0.09 2.51
C TYR A 191 8.23 -0.86 2.00
N MET A 192 9.42 -0.32 1.78
CA MET A 192 10.46 -1.01 1.01
C MET A 192 11.02 -2.27 1.68
N PRO A 193 11.13 -2.36 3.03
CA PRO A 193 11.56 -3.59 3.69
C PRO A 193 10.71 -4.83 3.36
N GLU A 194 9.43 -4.68 3.04
CA GLU A 194 8.56 -5.81 2.64
C GLU A 194 9.01 -6.48 1.32
N HIS A 195 9.83 -5.78 0.54
CA HIS A 195 10.29 -6.25 -0.76
C HIS A 195 11.61 -7.03 -0.72
N ILE A 196 12.20 -7.27 0.47
CA ILE A 196 13.50 -7.94 0.58
C ILE A 196 13.53 -9.30 -0.11
N GLY A 197 12.45 -10.07 -0.04
CA GLY A 197 12.36 -11.39 -0.66
C GLY A 197 12.24 -11.37 -2.19
N THR A 198 11.94 -10.21 -2.79
CA THR A 198 11.74 -10.05 -4.24
C THR A 198 12.76 -9.12 -4.89
N ALA A 199 13.43 -8.30 -4.10
CA ALA A 199 14.46 -7.39 -4.56
C ALA A 199 15.71 -8.16 -4.99
N LYS A 200 16.47 -7.59 -5.94
CA LYS A 200 17.70 -8.21 -6.48
C LYS A 200 18.79 -7.17 -6.64
N ALA A 201 19.96 -7.45 -6.11
CA ALA A 201 21.13 -6.63 -6.29
C ALA A 201 22.10 -7.30 -7.29
N SER A 202 22.57 -6.57 -8.29
CA SER A 202 23.45 -7.12 -9.34
C SER A 202 24.86 -7.48 -8.83
N ASN A 203 25.26 -6.93 -7.67
CA ASN A 203 26.52 -7.23 -7.01
C ASN A 203 26.38 -8.26 -5.87
N ALA A 204 25.20 -8.87 -5.70
CA ALA A 204 24.93 -9.90 -4.72
C ALA A 204 24.63 -11.22 -5.43
N THR A 205 25.16 -12.33 -4.91
CA THR A 205 24.77 -13.67 -5.27
C THR A 205 23.85 -14.24 -4.20
N ASP A 206 23.13 -15.33 -4.49
CA ASP A 206 22.25 -15.99 -3.53
C ASP A 206 22.96 -16.36 -2.20
N ASN A 207 24.30 -16.47 -2.23
CA ASN A 207 25.12 -16.77 -1.07
C ASN A 207 25.70 -15.52 -0.37
N ASP A 208 25.46 -14.32 -0.89
CA ASP A 208 26.03 -13.07 -0.37
C ASP A 208 24.94 -12.14 0.21
N ALA A 209 24.15 -12.69 1.13
CA ALA A 209 23.08 -11.97 1.83
C ALA A 209 23.54 -10.70 2.58
N ARG A 210 24.84 -10.53 2.77
CA ARG A 210 25.40 -9.35 3.46
C ARG A 210 25.37 -8.08 2.61
N ARG A 211 25.28 -8.20 1.30
CA ARG A 211 25.23 -7.06 0.39
C ARG A 211 23.83 -6.55 0.14
N PHE A 212 22.87 -7.32 0.59
CA PHE A 212 21.48 -7.04 0.36
C PHE A 212 20.69 -7.53 1.56
N VAL A 213 20.43 -6.63 2.49
CA VAL A 213 19.79 -6.93 3.77
C VAL A 213 18.69 -5.92 4.08
N GLN A 214 17.67 -6.39 4.75
CA GLN A 214 16.70 -5.54 5.42
C GLN A 214 17.28 -5.11 6.77
N ASP A 215 17.06 -3.85 7.15
CA ASP A 215 17.42 -3.40 8.48
C ASP A 215 16.55 -4.06 9.55
N MET A 216 17.10 -5.08 10.19
CA MET A 216 16.52 -5.79 11.33
C MET A 216 17.47 -5.77 12.51
N ASP A 217 18.64 -5.15 12.39
CA ASP A 217 19.66 -5.12 13.39
C ASP A 217 19.32 -4.10 14.50
N ARG A 218 19.52 -4.52 15.76
CA ARG A 218 19.29 -3.68 16.92
C ARG A 218 20.12 -2.39 16.93
N ASP A 219 21.31 -2.44 16.37
CA ASP A 219 22.20 -1.28 16.31
C ASP A 219 21.67 -0.21 15.38
N TRP A 220 21.02 -0.60 14.28
CA TRP A 220 20.35 0.32 13.35
C TRP A 220 19.09 0.93 13.96
N LYS A 221 18.33 0.18 14.76
CA LYS A 221 17.18 0.70 15.50
C LYS A 221 17.57 1.83 16.45
N ALA A 222 18.75 1.74 17.09
CA ALA A 222 19.26 2.80 17.93
C ALA A 222 19.59 4.08 17.17
N LEU A 223 20.14 3.97 15.95
CA LEU A 223 20.41 5.11 15.07
C LEU A 223 19.15 5.83 14.62
N PHE A 224 18.04 5.10 14.47
CA PHE A 224 16.76 5.65 14.01
C PHE A 224 15.86 6.16 15.14
N ASN A 225 16.33 6.22 16.39
CA ASN A 225 15.52 6.49 17.59
C ASN A 225 14.28 5.58 17.70
N ALA A 226 14.41 4.36 17.26
CA ALA A 226 13.29 3.43 17.05
C ALA A 226 12.84 2.73 18.33
N HIS A 227 13.08 3.29 19.51
CA HIS A 227 12.70 2.65 20.78
C HIS A 227 11.18 2.44 20.93
N ASP A 228 10.39 3.28 20.25
CA ASP A 228 8.93 3.27 20.34
C ASP A 228 8.24 3.08 18.98
N VAL A 229 9.01 2.91 17.89
CA VAL A 229 8.48 2.84 16.54
C VAL A 229 8.53 1.40 16.07
N LEU A 230 7.44 0.95 15.47
CA LEU A 230 7.37 -0.37 14.88
C LEU A 230 8.47 -0.50 13.81
N PRO A 231 9.12 -1.64 13.69
CA PRO A 231 10.15 -1.85 12.67
C PRO A 231 9.69 -1.46 11.27
N GLU A 232 8.40 -1.57 11.01
CA GLU A 232 7.75 -1.20 9.77
C GLU A 232 7.79 0.29 9.47
N ASP A 233 7.91 1.14 10.47
CA ASP A 233 7.91 2.59 10.28
C ASP A 233 9.32 3.14 10.02
N ASN A 234 10.35 2.45 10.50
CA ASN A 234 11.76 2.88 10.42
C ASN A 234 12.70 1.86 9.81
N GLY A 235 12.22 0.70 9.42
CA GLY A 235 13.02 -0.25 8.67
C GLY A 235 13.42 0.31 7.32
N GLN A 236 14.50 -0.18 6.79
CA GLN A 236 14.92 0.14 5.43
C GLN A 236 15.29 -1.13 4.66
N LEU A 237 15.06 -1.11 3.37
CA LEU A 237 15.72 -2.00 2.45
C LEU A 237 17.12 -1.46 2.26
N PHE A 238 18.11 -2.17 2.81
CA PHE A 238 19.50 -1.74 2.85
C PHE A 238 20.33 -2.50 1.82
N TRP A 239 21.13 -1.77 1.07
CA TRP A 239 22.01 -2.32 0.05
C TRP A 239 23.43 -1.83 0.26
N SER A 240 24.34 -2.76 0.53
CA SER A 240 25.76 -2.45 0.73
C SER A 240 26.56 -2.63 -0.56
N ILE A 241 27.32 -1.61 -0.93
CA ILE A 241 28.15 -1.56 -2.13
C ILE A 241 29.58 -1.21 -1.72
N PRO A 242 30.53 -2.13 -1.81
CA PRO A 242 31.95 -1.77 -1.64
C PRO A 242 32.36 -0.66 -2.62
N THR A 243 33.12 0.33 -2.15
CA THR A 243 33.56 1.45 -3.00
C THR A 243 34.34 1.01 -4.24
N ALA A 244 35.05 -0.13 -4.15
CA ALA A 244 35.72 -0.75 -5.30
C ALA A 244 34.75 -1.21 -6.40
N GLU A 245 33.49 -1.48 -6.05
CA GLU A 245 32.46 -1.93 -6.99
C GLU A 245 31.62 -0.76 -7.55
N ALA A 246 31.67 0.42 -6.94
CA ALA A 246 30.86 1.57 -7.37
C ALA A 246 31.11 1.96 -8.83
N GLY A 247 32.37 1.77 -9.31
CA GLY A 247 32.74 2.03 -10.71
C GLY A 247 32.09 1.08 -11.73
N SER A 248 31.61 -0.10 -11.31
CA SER A 248 30.88 -1.04 -12.16
C SER A 248 29.40 -0.70 -12.28
N ALA A 249 28.96 0.34 -11.57
CA ALA A 249 27.59 0.84 -11.57
C ALA A 249 26.54 -0.23 -11.25
N PRO A 250 26.68 -0.96 -10.12
CA PRO A 250 25.74 -2.01 -9.74
C PRO A 250 24.33 -1.46 -9.54
N THR A 251 23.35 -2.36 -9.60
CA THR A 251 21.93 -2.01 -9.50
C THR A 251 21.22 -2.83 -8.42
N LEU A 252 20.27 -2.18 -7.74
CA LEU A 252 19.24 -2.82 -6.93
C LEU A 252 17.91 -2.68 -7.69
N THR A 253 17.25 -3.79 -7.94
CA THR A 253 15.96 -3.85 -8.64
C THR A 253 14.87 -4.35 -7.72
N VAL A 254 13.78 -3.59 -7.58
CA VAL A 254 12.65 -3.92 -6.72
C VAL A 254 11.37 -3.95 -7.57
N PRO A 255 10.70 -5.10 -7.71
CA PRO A 255 9.44 -5.19 -8.42
C PRO A 255 8.31 -4.52 -7.61
N LEU A 256 7.55 -3.63 -8.25
CA LEU A 256 6.42 -2.91 -7.68
C LEU A 256 5.20 -3.03 -8.59
N ASN A 257 4.01 -2.75 -8.06
CA ASN A 257 2.78 -2.73 -8.84
C ASN A 257 2.15 -1.34 -8.81
N VAL A 258 2.37 -0.53 -9.85
CA VAL A 258 1.80 0.83 -9.96
C VAL A 258 0.28 0.74 -10.12
N PRO A 259 -0.53 1.41 -9.28
CA PRO A 259 -1.97 1.19 -9.20
C PRO A 259 -2.73 1.53 -10.49
N SER A 260 -2.34 2.59 -11.18
CA SER A 260 -2.96 3.06 -12.42
C SER A 260 -1.94 3.77 -13.30
N ALA A 261 -2.23 3.90 -14.59
CA ALA A 261 -1.43 4.78 -15.44
C ALA A 261 -1.80 6.23 -15.17
N GLY A 262 -0.82 7.14 -15.25
CA GLY A 262 -1.05 8.57 -15.09
C GLY A 262 0.12 9.32 -14.48
N LYS A 263 -0.13 10.59 -14.19
CA LYS A 263 0.85 11.50 -13.59
C LYS A 263 0.86 11.35 -12.07
N TYR A 264 2.04 11.19 -11.51
CA TYR A 264 2.27 11.02 -10.08
C TYR A 264 3.27 12.05 -9.56
N SER A 265 3.04 12.58 -8.36
CA SER A 265 4.10 13.12 -7.51
C SER A 265 4.80 11.95 -6.85
N VAL A 266 6.11 11.89 -6.94
CA VAL A 266 6.93 10.77 -6.45
C VAL A 266 7.81 11.24 -5.31
N LYS A 267 7.73 10.57 -4.17
CA LYS A 267 8.57 10.83 -3.00
C LYS A 267 9.19 9.54 -2.50
N ILE A 268 10.37 9.62 -1.92
CA ILE A 268 11.00 8.54 -1.18
C ILE A 268 11.36 8.98 0.23
N LYS A 269 11.38 8.05 1.17
CA LYS A 269 12.14 8.19 2.42
C LYS A 269 13.39 7.34 2.29
N ALA A 270 14.54 7.98 2.29
CA ALA A 270 15.83 7.33 2.15
C ALA A 270 16.77 7.77 3.28
N PHE A 271 17.75 6.96 3.58
CA PHE A 271 18.77 7.28 4.57
C PHE A 271 19.89 8.09 3.95
N ILE A 272 20.30 9.14 4.65
CA ILE A 272 21.47 9.97 4.34
C ILE A 272 22.52 9.66 5.38
N GLY A 273 23.71 9.27 4.99
CA GLY A 273 24.76 8.86 5.94
C GLY A 273 26.18 9.02 5.43
N GLY A 274 27.14 8.99 6.34
CA GLY A 274 28.56 9.22 6.03
C GLY A 274 29.25 8.12 5.22
N ASP A 275 28.57 6.99 4.97
CA ASP A 275 29.02 5.86 4.17
C ASP A 275 28.08 5.54 2.99
N PHE A 276 27.23 6.52 2.63
CA PHE A 276 26.27 6.40 1.54
C PHE A 276 26.78 7.00 0.24
N GLY A 277 26.33 6.45 -0.89
CA GLY A 277 26.79 6.79 -2.22
C GLY A 277 25.89 7.78 -2.97
N ILE A 278 26.14 7.91 -4.26
CA ILE A 278 25.33 8.67 -5.21
C ILE A 278 24.61 7.71 -6.15
N PHE A 279 23.29 7.90 -6.33
CA PHE A 279 22.43 6.96 -7.04
C PHE A 279 21.57 7.63 -8.11
N SER A 280 21.29 6.91 -9.19
CA SER A 280 20.18 7.23 -10.08
C SER A 280 19.01 6.30 -9.79
N LEU A 281 17.79 6.81 -9.92
CA LEU A 281 16.55 6.07 -9.67
C LEU A 281 15.67 6.10 -10.92
N THR A 282 15.18 4.93 -11.32
CA THR A 282 14.17 4.79 -12.39
C THR A 282 13.02 3.92 -11.93
N LEU A 283 11.81 4.17 -12.44
CA LEU A 283 10.63 3.32 -12.21
C LEU A 283 9.97 3.03 -13.55
N GLY A 284 9.89 1.75 -13.91
CA GLY A 284 9.32 1.34 -15.20
C GLY A 284 10.01 1.97 -16.41
N GLY A 285 11.33 2.23 -16.32
CA GLY A 285 12.12 2.89 -17.34
C GLY A 285 12.01 4.43 -17.36
N VAL A 286 11.19 5.03 -16.50
CA VAL A 286 11.11 6.48 -16.32
C VAL A 286 12.15 6.91 -15.30
N THR A 287 13.04 7.84 -15.66
CA THR A 287 14.02 8.39 -14.73
C THR A 287 13.33 9.31 -13.73
N LEU A 288 13.40 8.94 -12.45
CA LEU A 288 12.88 9.73 -11.34
C LEU A 288 13.92 10.73 -10.84
N LYS A 289 15.19 10.31 -10.83
CA LYS A 289 16.34 11.12 -10.42
C LYS A 289 17.61 10.58 -11.06
N ASP A 290 18.36 11.45 -11.75
CA ASP A 290 19.62 11.06 -12.39
C ASP A 290 20.77 10.92 -11.38
N SER A 291 20.77 11.77 -10.36
CA SER A 291 21.81 11.81 -9.33
C SER A 291 21.20 12.22 -8.00
N LEU A 292 21.15 11.30 -7.08
CA LEU A 292 20.76 11.48 -5.69
C LEU A 292 21.96 11.22 -4.80
N ASP A 293 22.49 12.27 -4.21
CA ASP A 293 23.58 12.15 -3.23
C ASP A 293 22.99 11.81 -1.87
N CYS A 294 23.29 10.61 -1.37
CA CYS A 294 22.86 10.12 -0.06
C CYS A 294 23.93 10.28 1.02
N PHE A 295 25.05 10.98 0.71
CA PHE A 295 26.09 11.28 1.70
C PHE A 295 25.67 12.46 2.58
N GLY A 296 25.82 12.33 3.92
CA GLY A 296 25.50 13.41 4.85
C GLY A 296 25.62 13.01 6.32
N GLU A 297 25.00 13.78 7.21
CA GLU A 297 25.13 13.64 8.68
C GLU A 297 24.32 12.49 9.27
N GLY A 298 23.56 11.79 8.49
CA GLY A 298 22.78 10.63 8.93
C GLY A 298 21.30 10.94 9.24
N GLY A 299 20.48 9.96 8.99
CA GLY A 299 19.04 9.99 9.27
C GLY A 299 18.16 9.70 8.06
N VAL A 300 16.89 9.36 8.35
CA VAL A 300 15.87 9.18 7.33
C VAL A 300 15.35 10.54 6.89
N THR A 301 15.40 10.77 5.58
CA THR A 301 14.98 12.04 4.95
C THR A 301 13.93 11.76 3.87
N GLU A 302 12.85 12.55 3.87
CA GLU A 302 11.91 12.56 2.75
C GLU A 302 12.48 13.40 1.60
N ILE A 303 12.52 12.80 0.41
CA ILE A 303 13.08 13.40 -0.79
C ILE A 303 11.99 13.43 -1.86
N ASP A 304 11.70 14.63 -2.37
CA ASP A 304 10.80 14.83 -3.50
C ASP A 304 11.55 14.56 -4.80
N LEU A 305 11.08 13.60 -5.57
CA LEU A 305 11.64 13.23 -6.87
C LEU A 305 10.91 13.91 -8.03
N GLY A 306 9.88 14.71 -7.76
CA GLY A 306 9.12 15.44 -8.77
C GLY A 306 7.91 14.72 -9.32
N GLU A 307 7.43 15.16 -10.48
CA GLU A 307 6.23 14.62 -11.12
C GLU A 307 6.60 13.82 -12.37
N HIS A 308 6.04 12.60 -12.47
CA HIS A 308 6.35 11.65 -13.54
C HIS A 308 5.11 10.97 -14.09
N GLU A 309 5.08 10.72 -15.40
CA GLU A 309 4.08 9.87 -16.04
C GLU A 309 4.49 8.41 -15.88
N LEU A 310 3.64 7.61 -15.22
CA LEU A 310 3.91 6.21 -14.94
C LEU A 310 2.86 5.31 -15.62
N LYS A 311 3.28 4.11 -16.01
CA LYS A 311 2.38 3.07 -16.53
C LYS A 311 1.81 2.25 -15.38
N ALA A 312 0.59 1.76 -15.54
CA ALA A 312 -0.02 0.82 -14.60
C ALA A 312 0.64 -0.55 -14.61
N GLY A 313 0.44 -1.29 -13.53
CA GLY A 313 0.81 -2.70 -13.41
C GLY A 313 2.24 -2.91 -12.92
N LYS A 314 2.79 -4.09 -13.17
CA LYS A 314 4.12 -4.48 -12.71
C LYS A 314 5.19 -3.61 -13.35
N GLN A 315 5.96 -2.93 -12.53
CA GLN A 315 7.08 -2.07 -12.88
C GLN A 315 8.28 -2.41 -12.00
N GLU A 316 9.45 -1.99 -12.38
CA GLU A 316 10.67 -2.18 -11.59
C GLU A 316 11.19 -0.81 -11.15
N LEU A 317 11.36 -0.64 -9.83
CA LEU A 317 12.20 0.42 -9.29
C LEU A 317 13.65 -0.07 -9.40
N VAL A 318 14.46 0.64 -10.18
CA VAL A 318 15.89 0.35 -10.32
C VAL A 318 16.68 1.50 -9.69
N VAL A 319 17.46 1.16 -8.69
CA VAL A 319 18.45 2.05 -8.05
C VAL A 319 19.82 1.64 -8.57
N LYS A 320 20.51 2.56 -9.20
CA LYS A 320 21.85 2.33 -9.77
C LYS A 320 22.88 3.18 -9.06
N CYS A 321 23.95 2.59 -8.55
CA CYS A 321 25.09 3.35 -8.05
C CYS A 321 25.78 4.08 -9.21
N VAL A 322 25.87 5.39 -9.12
CA VAL A 322 26.50 6.23 -10.14
C VAL A 322 27.79 6.87 -9.66
N GLY A 323 28.12 6.67 -8.38
CA GLY A 323 29.37 7.17 -7.82
C GLY A 323 29.35 7.31 -6.31
N LYS A 324 30.33 8.04 -5.83
CA LYS A 324 30.47 8.40 -4.42
C LYS A 324 30.74 9.88 -4.27
N ASN A 325 30.30 10.45 -3.14
CA ASN A 325 30.67 11.80 -2.76
C ASN A 325 32.19 11.89 -2.53
N SER A 326 32.80 12.99 -2.92
CA SER A 326 34.27 13.20 -2.78
C SER A 326 34.72 13.21 -1.31
N ALA A 327 33.82 13.54 -0.37
CA ALA A 327 34.09 13.52 1.06
C ALA A 327 33.89 12.13 1.70
N LEU A 328 33.37 11.15 0.96
CA LEU A 328 33.15 9.80 1.45
C LEU A 328 34.49 9.08 1.64
N ALA A 329 34.84 8.87 2.91
CA ALA A 329 36.07 8.17 3.34
C ALA A 329 35.83 6.68 3.64
N ALA A 330 34.60 6.24 3.76
CA ALA A 330 34.24 4.86 4.04
C ALA A 330 34.52 3.92 2.87
N ASP A 331 34.67 2.63 3.18
CA ASP A 331 34.91 1.58 2.18
C ASP A 331 33.63 1.15 1.44
N ASN A 332 32.48 1.70 1.81
CA ASN A 332 31.19 1.39 1.23
C ASN A 332 30.49 2.65 0.67
N CYS A 333 29.66 2.44 -0.36
CA CYS A 333 28.71 3.39 -0.92
C CYS A 333 27.30 2.83 -0.72
N ASN A 334 26.81 2.84 0.51
CA ASN A 334 25.55 2.20 0.84
C ASN A 334 24.33 2.96 0.31
N PHE A 335 23.21 2.27 0.16
CA PHE A 335 21.89 2.81 -0.11
C PHE A 335 20.87 2.21 0.86
N GLY A 336 20.00 3.05 1.40
CA GLY A 336 18.92 2.61 2.27
C GLY A 336 17.63 3.36 1.94
N ILE A 337 16.55 2.62 1.75
CA ILE A 337 15.24 3.19 1.43
C ILE A 337 14.17 2.59 2.32
N THR A 338 13.40 3.46 2.99
CA THR A 338 12.30 3.08 3.89
C THR A 338 10.98 2.97 3.12
N SER A 339 10.67 3.96 2.27
CA SER A 339 9.42 3.96 1.51
C SER A 339 9.55 4.68 0.18
N LEU A 340 8.66 4.29 -0.75
CA LEU A 340 8.33 5.02 -1.98
C LEU A 340 6.86 5.38 -1.94
N THR A 341 6.52 6.63 -2.24
CA THR A 341 5.14 7.12 -2.31
C THR A 341 4.86 7.66 -3.71
N LEU A 342 3.84 7.11 -4.33
CA LEU A 342 3.27 7.56 -5.60
C LEU A 342 1.90 8.20 -5.32
N THR A 343 1.81 9.53 -5.37
CA THR A 343 0.55 10.26 -5.21
C THR A 343 0.02 10.62 -6.59
N ALA A 344 -1.07 9.97 -7.00
CA ALA A 344 -1.71 10.25 -8.29
C ALA A 344 -2.18 11.72 -8.37
N LYS A 345 -1.87 12.37 -9.46
CA LYS A 345 -2.39 13.71 -9.76
C LYS A 345 -3.72 13.57 -10.48
N PRO A 346 -4.75 14.38 -10.13
CA PRO A 346 -5.96 14.44 -10.93
C PRO A 346 -5.61 14.74 -12.39
N ALA A 347 -6.24 14.04 -13.33
CA ALA A 347 -6.17 14.46 -14.72
C ALA A 347 -6.60 15.93 -14.81
N PRO A 348 -5.94 16.78 -15.62
CA PRO A 348 -6.41 18.12 -15.85
C PRO A 348 -7.87 18.02 -16.29
N ASN A 349 -8.74 18.71 -15.57
CA ASN A 349 -10.16 18.72 -15.90
C ASN A 349 -10.24 19.18 -17.37
N PRO A 350 -10.79 18.39 -18.32
CA PRO A 350 -10.98 18.88 -19.67
C PRO A 350 -11.78 20.17 -19.53
N GLY A 351 -11.15 21.27 -19.86
CA GLY A 351 -11.49 22.60 -19.40
C GLY A 351 -12.97 22.88 -19.51
N THR A 352 -13.57 23.35 -18.45
CA THR A 352 -14.90 23.97 -18.41
C THR A 352 -15.07 25.08 -19.46
N SER A 353 -13.98 25.57 -20.06
CA SER A 353 -13.99 26.54 -21.16
C SER A 353 -14.66 26.00 -22.42
N ASP A 354 -14.43 24.75 -22.82
CA ASP A 354 -15.00 24.22 -24.08
C ASP A 354 -16.47 23.81 -23.93
N ALA A 355 -16.84 23.27 -22.76
CA ALA A 355 -18.24 22.94 -22.48
C ALA A 355 -19.10 24.18 -22.28
N VAL A 356 -18.58 25.22 -21.61
CA VAL A 356 -19.29 26.50 -21.46
C VAL A 356 -19.37 27.23 -22.80
N THR A 357 -18.29 27.22 -23.57
CA THR A 357 -18.29 27.83 -24.91
C THR A 357 -19.27 27.11 -25.85
N ALA A 358 -19.32 25.78 -25.83
CA ALA A 358 -20.27 25.00 -26.61
C ALA A 358 -21.72 25.26 -26.16
N ALA A 359 -21.99 25.34 -24.86
CA ALA A 359 -23.33 25.63 -24.35
C ALA A 359 -23.78 27.06 -24.67
N VAL A 360 -22.89 28.03 -24.65
CA VAL A 360 -23.16 29.42 -25.00
C VAL A 360 -23.42 29.54 -26.49
N ILE A 361 -22.65 28.86 -27.35
CA ILE A 361 -22.87 28.86 -28.81
C ILE A 361 -24.20 28.19 -29.15
N LEU A 362 -24.56 27.07 -28.54
CA LEU A 362 -25.84 26.41 -28.73
C LEU A 362 -27.01 27.26 -28.22
N GLY A 363 -26.85 27.95 -27.11
CA GLY A 363 -27.84 28.89 -26.56
C GLY A 363 -28.10 30.07 -27.49
N ILE A 364 -27.07 30.68 -28.08
CA ILE A 364 -27.15 31.78 -29.02
C ILE A 364 -27.80 31.33 -30.34
N ALA A 365 -27.46 30.14 -30.84
CA ALA A 365 -28.07 29.59 -32.04
C ALA A 365 -29.57 29.31 -31.88
N ALA A 366 -30.00 28.84 -30.70
CA ALA A 366 -31.41 28.60 -30.39
C ALA A 366 -32.21 29.91 -30.33
N VAL A 367 -31.68 30.98 -29.77
CA VAL A 367 -32.32 32.29 -29.70
C VAL A 367 -32.42 32.92 -31.11
N ALA A 368 -31.38 32.80 -31.93
CA ALA A 368 -31.39 33.29 -33.31
C ALA A 368 -32.38 32.52 -34.18
N GLY A 369 -32.51 31.20 -33.97
CA GLY A 369 -33.49 30.35 -34.70
C GLY A 369 -34.94 30.72 -34.37
N ILE A 370 -35.25 31.07 -33.12
CA ILE A 370 -36.58 31.50 -32.70
C ILE A 370 -36.94 32.88 -33.31
N ALA A 371 -35.98 33.81 -33.41
CA ALA A 371 -36.19 35.11 -34.04
C ALA A 371 -36.52 34.99 -35.53
N LEU A 372 -35.84 34.12 -36.29
CA LEU A 372 -36.07 33.89 -37.71
C LEU A 372 -37.43 33.23 -38.00
N ILE A 373 -37.92 32.36 -37.10
CA ILE A 373 -39.25 31.73 -37.29
C ILE A 373 -40.37 32.73 -37.01
N SER A 374 -40.17 33.71 -36.10
CA SER A 374 -41.15 34.73 -35.77
C SER A 374 -41.35 35.76 -36.88
N GLU A 375 -40.35 36.05 -37.70
CA GLU A 375 -40.48 36.94 -38.86
C GLU A 375 -41.18 36.30 -40.03
N LYS A 376 -41.07 34.98 -40.23
CA LYS A 376 -41.69 34.26 -41.35
C LYS A 376 -43.22 34.07 -41.22
N HIS A 377 -43.78 34.35 -40.06
CA HIS A 377 -45.24 34.32 -39.82
C HIS A 377 -45.91 35.72 -39.83
N ARG A 378 -45.18 36.79 -40.19
CA ARG A 378 -45.71 38.16 -40.30
C ARG A 378 -45.80 38.73 -41.77
N SER A 379 -45.51 37.87 -42.76
CA SER A 379 -45.67 38.26 -44.16
C SER A 379 -46.86 37.53 -44.82
#